data_2300f98c44df9a20f162b63b2c1252f3
#
_entry.id   2300f98c44df9a20f162b63b2c1252f3
#
_cell.length_a   1.000
_cell.length_b   1.000
_cell.length_c   1.000
_cell.angle_alpha   90.00
_cell.angle_beta   90.00
_cell.angle_gamma   90.00
#
_symmetry.space_group_name_H-M   'P 1'
#
loop_
_entity.id
_entity.type
_entity.pdbx_description
1 polymer ?
#
loop_
_entity_poly.entity_id
_entity_poly.type
_entity_poly.pdbx_seq_one_letter_code
_entity_poly.pdbx_strand_id
1 'polypeptide(L)'
;MARKSGYDFYLDKCLLPIAPKKLEIKINNANDTITLINEGEINLLKTAELTDIDFECMLPNVQYPFATYNEGFKNSKYFLDYFEKLKTSKKPFQFIVSRAFPTGKALFSTNIKVSLEDYKITEQATDGFDVTVKVSLKQYRDYGTKTVNIKISQSKPKATVEKPRAGTPPASKSYKTGDIVNYHGGTHYYSSYSGAKGYSARAGKAKITLDPNCAGNGGAHPWHLIHTDSSSNVYGWVDNGTFD
;
A
#
# COMPACT_ATOMS: atom_id res chain seq x y z
N MET A 1 -26.82 3.33 30.36
CA MET A 1 -25.51 3.23 31.06
C MET A 1 -24.88 1.88 30.71
N ALA A 2 -23.63 1.83 30.34
CA ALA A 2 -22.93 0.57 30.10
C ALA A 2 -22.90 -0.26 31.39
N ARG A 3 -22.92 -1.59 31.27
CA ARG A 3 -22.83 -2.50 32.42
C ARG A 3 -21.51 -2.27 33.14
N LYS A 4 -21.55 -2.28 34.49
CA LYS A 4 -20.32 -2.22 35.26
C LYS A 4 -19.46 -3.49 35.13
N SER A 5 -20.04 -4.58 34.63
CA SER A 5 -19.37 -5.86 34.42
C SER A 5 -20.05 -6.64 33.29
N GLY A 6 -19.30 -7.51 32.60
CA GLY A 6 -19.79 -8.37 31.54
C GLY A 6 -19.40 -7.90 30.15
N TYR A 7 -20.26 -8.20 29.19
CA TYR A 7 -20.02 -7.94 27.78
C TYR A 7 -21.09 -7.01 27.24
N ASP A 8 -20.67 -5.91 26.61
CA ASP A 8 -21.53 -5.01 25.86
C ASP A 8 -21.20 -5.12 24.37
N PHE A 9 -22.22 -5.32 23.56
CA PHE A 9 -22.10 -5.48 22.11
C PHE A 9 -22.74 -4.29 21.41
N TYR A 10 -21.95 -3.62 20.57
CA TYR A 10 -22.41 -2.49 19.77
C TYR A 10 -22.30 -2.80 18.27
N LEU A 11 -23.39 -2.56 17.57
CA LEU A 11 -23.41 -2.47 16.12
C LEU A 11 -23.54 -0.99 15.75
N ASP A 12 -22.44 -0.36 15.38
CA ASP A 12 -22.33 1.10 15.26
C ASP A 12 -22.71 1.78 16.58
N LYS A 13 -23.81 2.51 16.62
CA LYS A 13 -24.31 3.21 17.83
C LYS A 13 -25.34 2.40 18.62
N CYS A 14 -25.76 1.25 18.10
CA CYS A 14 -26.79 0.43 18.74
C CYS A 14 -26.18 -0.55 19.72
N LEU A 15 -26.49 -0.40 21.00
CA LEU A 15 -26.16 -1.37 22.04
C LEU A 15 -27.21 -2.50 22.00
N LEU A 16 -26.75 -3.75 21.91
CA LEU A 16 -27.64 -4.91 22.03
C LEU A 16 -28.13 -5.02 23.49
N PRO A 17 -29.45 -5.23 23.69
CA PRO A 17 -30.06 -5.20 25.03
C PRO A 17 -29.60 -6.37 25.89
N ILE A 18 -29.34 -7.50 25.30
CA ILE A 18 -28.87 -8.72 25.95
C ILE A 18 -27.60 -9.18 25.24
N ALA A 19 -26.55 -9.44 26.00
CA ALA A 19 -25.32 -9.95 25.46
C ALA A 19 -25.54 -11.33 24.82
N PRO A 20 -25.04 -11.57 23.62
CA PRO A 20 -25.04 -12.89 22.96
C PRO A 20 -24.44 -13.97 23.85
N LYS A 21 -25.06 -15.16 23.85
CA LYS A 21 -24.55 -16.33 24.58
C LYS A 21 -23.22 -16.83 24.02
N LYS A 22 -23.03 -16.66 22.71
CA LYS A 22 -21.85 -17.12 21.97
C LYS A 22 -21.46 -16.06 20.96
N LEU A 23 -20.17 -15.79 20.87
CA LEU A 23 -19.56 -14.98 19.82
C LEU A 23 -18.47 -15.82 19.16
N GLU A 24 -18.56 -16.03 17.87
CA GLU A 24 -17.53 -16.68 17.05
C GLU A 24 -16.85 -15.64 16.18
N ILE A 25 -15.54 -15.58 16.25
CA ILE A 25 -14.70 -14.74 15.37
C ILE A 25 -13.76 -15.68 14.65
N LYS A 26 -13.97 -15.84 13.35
CA LYS A 26 -13.19 -16.74 12.50
C LYS A 26 -12.18 -15.95 11.70
N ILE A 27 -10.90 -16.21 11.96
CA ILE A 27 -9.76 -15.55 11.32
C ILE A 27 -9.02 -16.60 10.52
N ASN A 28 -9.09 -16.52 9.20
CA ASN A 28 -8.45 -17.47 8.29
C ASN A 28 -7.37 -16.79 7.45
N ASN A 29 -6.49 -17.62 6.89
CA ASN A 29 -5.58 -17.24 5.82
C ASN A 29 -6.03 -17.88 4.51
N ALA A 30 -5.78 -17.21 3.39
CA ALA A 30 -6.01 -17.74 2.05
C ALA A 30 -4.89 -18.69 1.60
N ASN A 31 -4.40 -19.54 2.50
CA ASN A 31 -3.30 -20.46 2.22
C ASN A 31 -3.71 -21.54 1.21
N ASP A 32 -2.74 -21.98 0.40
CA ASP A 32 -2.88 -23.13 -0.49
C ASP A 32 -1.90 -24.23 -0.14
N THR A 33 -2.33 -25.46 -0.29
CA THR A 33 -1.46 -26.64 -0.17
C THR A 33 -1.15 -27.16 -1.56
N ILE A 34 0.14 -27.33 -1.87
CA ILE A 34 0.59 -27.97 -3.11
C ILE A 34 1.43 -29.20 -2.79
N THR A 35 1.29 -30.24 -3.61
CA THR A 35 2.07 -31.47 -3.49
C THR A 35 3.26 -31.41 -4.45
N LEU A 36 4.48 -31.49 -3.92
CA LEU A 36 5.70 -31.57 -4.70
C LEU A 36 6.07 -33.04 -4.96
N ILE A 37 6.61 -33.29 -6.15
CA ILE A 37 7.14 -34.62 -6.50
C ILE A 37 8.36 -34.92 -5.60
N ASN A 38 8.30 -36.01 -4.86
CA ASN A 38 9.33 -36.51 -3.93
C ASN A 38 9.55 -35.70 -2.62
N GLU A 39 8.83 -34.59 -2.41
CA GLU A 39 8.99 -33.78 -1.19
C GLU A 39 7.72 -33.72 -0.32
N GLY A 40 6.59 -34.26 -0.86
CA GLY A 40 5.32 -34.25 -0.15
C GLY A 40 4.55 -32.93 -0.26
N GLU A 41 3.69 -32.64 0.71
CA GLU A 41 2.84 -31.44 0.73
C GLU A 41 3.56 -30.25 1.35
N ILE A 42 3.48 -29.09 0.70
CA ILE A 42 3.92 -27.83 1.25
C ILE A 42 2.73 -26.86 1.37
N ASN A 43 2.71 -26.07 2.43
CA ASN A 43 1.70 -25.05 2.66
C ASN A 43 2.22 -23.67 2.22
N LEU A 44 1.61 -23.11 1.17
CA LEU A 44 1.91 -21.77 0.69
C LEU A 44 1.17 -20.74 1.56
N LEU A 45 1.91 -20.02 2.38
CA LEU A 45 1.37 -19.00 3.26
C LEU A 45 0.98 -17.77 2.45
N LYS A 46 -0.30 -17.42 2.46
CA LYS A 46 -0.87 -16.25 1.80
C LYS A 46 -1.38 -15.24 2.83
N THR A 47 -1.87 -14.11 2.34
CA THR A 47 -2.47 -13.06 3.18
C THR A 47 -3.73 -13.55 3.89
N ALA A 48 -3.99 -12.97 5.06
CA ALA A 48 -5.22 -13.27 5.81
C ALA A 48 -6.48 -12.87 5.02
N GLU A 49 -7.47 -13.73 5.07
CA GLU A 49 -8.83 -13.45 4.58
C GLU A 49 -9.53 -12.38 5.42
N LEU A 50 -10.72 -12.02 5.03
CA LEU A 50 -11.58 -11.18 5.85
C LEU A 50 -12.13 -12.00 7.02
N THR A 51 -12.11 -11.41 8.20
CA THR A 51 -12.63 -12.04 9.42
C THR A 51 -14.16 -12.18 9.33
N ASP A 52 -14.67 -13.38 9.60
CA ASP A 52 -16.09 -13.64 9.75
C ASP A 52 -16.45 -13.58 11.24
N ILE A 53 -17.61 -13.00 11.55
CA ILE A 53 -18.11 -12.84 12.91
C ILE A 53 -19.55 -13.28 12.97
N ASP A 54 -19.83 -14.30 13.78
CA ASP A 54 -21.15 -14.87 13.94
C ASP A 54 -21.56 -14.81 15.43
N PHE A 55 -22.80 -14.39 15.67
CA PHE A 55 -23.40 -14.44 16.99
C PHE A 55 -24.92 -14.55 16.92
N GLU A 56 -25.52 -14.97 18.02
CA GLU A 56 -26.96 -15.05 18.18
C GLU A 56 -27.37 -14.20 19.37
N CYS A 57 -28.29 -13.26 19.16
CA CYS A 57 -28.78 -12.37 20.19
C CYS A 57 -30.30 -12.50 20.37
N MET A 58 -30.77 -12.33 21.59
CA MET A 58 -32.17 -12.24 21.94
C MET A 58 -32.60 -10.78 22.01
N LEU A 59 -33.68 -10.46 21.32
CA LEU A 59 -34.28 -9.13 21.29
C LEU A 59 -35.59 -9.17 22.06
N PRO A 60 -35.65 -8.55 23.24
CA PRO A 60 -36.81 -8.66 24.12
C PRO A 60 -37.96 -7.75 23.66
N ASN A 61 -39.19 -8.25 23.79
CA ASN A 61 -40.39 -7.47 23.67
C ASN A 61 -40.97 -7.06 25.03
N VAL A 62 -40.38 -7.57 26.12
CA VAL A 62 -40.69 -7.22 27.50
C VAL A 62 -39.46 -6.65 28.19
N GLN A 63 -39.65 -5.70 29.08
CA GLN A 63 -38.54 -5.13 29.82
C GLN A 63 -38.02 -6.11 30.88
N TYR A 64 -36.77 -6.57 30.71
CA TYR A 64 -36.10 -7.42 31.68
C TYR A 64 -35.13 -6.64 32.57
N PRO A 65 -35.01 -6.97 33.87
CA PRO A 65 -34.06 -6.30 34.77
C PRO A 65 -32.60 -6.48 34.38
N PHE A 66 -32.28 -7.55 33.67
CA PHE A 66 -30.91 -7.86 33.22
C PHE A 66 -30.58 -7.28 31.85
N ALA A 67 -31.56 -6.76 31.11
CA ALA A 67 -31.35 -6.13 29.83
C ALA A 67 -30.80 -4.70 29.99
N THR A 68 -29.90 -4.31 29.14
CA THR A 68 -29.24 -3.00 29.19
C THR A 68 -29.65 -2.16 28.00
N TYR A 69 -30.08 -0.92 28.23
CA TYR A 69 -30.47 0.03 27.20
C TYR A 69 -29.74 1.35 27.41
N ASN A 70 -29.34 2.02 26.30
CA ASN A 70 -28.74 3.35 26.40
C ASN A 70 -29.78 4.42 26.78
N GLU A 71 -30.99 4.31 26.21
CA GLU A 71 -32.05 5.32 26.26
C GLU A 71 -33.41 4.69 26.52
N GLY A 72 -33.59 4.08 27.71
CA GLY A 72 -34.84 3.42 28.04
C GLY A 72 -35.16 2.15 27.25
N PHE A 73 -36.26 1.51 27.56
CA PHE A 73 -36.67 0.27 26.92
C PHE A 73 -36.92 0.45 25.42
N LYS A 74 -36.40 -0.48 24.63
CA LYS A 74 -36.66 -0.64 23.20
C LYS A 74 -37.09 -2.07 22.95
N ASN A 75 -38.17 -2.27 22.19
CA ASN A 75 -38.66 -3.60 21.82
C ASN A 75 -37.86 -4.18 20.63
N SER A 76 -38.15 -5.45 20.29
CA SER A 76 -37.48 -6.17 19.20
C SER A 76 -37.59 -5.43 17.88
N LYS A 77 -38.75 -4.80 17.57
CA LYS A 77 -38.94 -4.05 16.31
C LYS A 77 -37.91 -2.96 16.11
N TYR A 78 -37.54 -2.21 17.14
CA TYR A 78 -36.51 -1.17 17.06
C TYR A 78 -35.17 -1.73 16.56
N PHE A 79 -34.76 -2.87 17.07
CA PHE A 79 -33.49 -3.51 16.70
C PHE A 79 -33.57 -4.11 15.29
N LEU A 80 -34.69 -4.72 14.91
CA LEU A 80 -34.90 -5.26 13.57
C LEU A 80 -34.88 -4.15 12.52
N ASP A 81 -35.58 -3.04 12.75
CA ASP A 81 -35.54 -1.87 11.87
C ASP A 81 -34.10 -1.31 11.75
N TYR A 82 -33.33 -1.38 12.83
CA TYR A 82 -31.93 -0.96 12.84
C TYR A 82 -31.05 -1.91 12.01
N PHE A 83 -31.22 -3.22 12.12
CA PHE A 83 -30.49 -4.21 11.32
C PHE A 83 -30.82 -4.06 9.83
N GLU A 84 -32.09 -3.86 9.51
CA GLU A 84 -32.50 -3.59 8.13
C GLU A 84 -31.86 -2.32 7.58
N LYS A 85 -31.80 -1.26 8.36
CA LYS A 85 -31.10 -0.02 8.00
C LYS A 85 -29.60 -0.26 7.76
N LEU A 86 -28.93 -1.03 8.60
CA LEU A 86 -27.53 -1.39 8.40
C LEU A 86 -27.33 -2.17 7.10
N LYS A 87 -28.20 -3.15 6.84
CA LYS A 87 -28.18 -4.00 5.64
C LYS A 87 -28.42 -3.18 4.36
N THR A 88 -29.46 -2.35 4.36
CA THR A 88 -29.88 -1.59 3.18
C THR A 88 -28.99 -0.39 2.86
N SER A 89 -28.34 0.19 3.87
CA SER A 89 -27.44 1.33 3.69
C SER A 89 -26.20 0.99 2.86
N LYS A 90 -25.81 -0.29 2.78
CA LYS A 90 -24.59 -0.78 2.10
C LYS A 90 -23.32 -0.07 2.57
N LYS A 91 -23.31 0.43 3.80
CA LYS A 91 -22.17 1.12 4.41
C LYS A 91 -21.56 0.25 5.50
N PRO A 92 -20.23 0.16 5.54
CA PRO A 92 -19.57 -0.51 6.67
C PRO A 92 -19.75 0.30 7.95
N PHE A 93 -19.78 -0.40 9.08
CA PHE A 93 -19.95 0.17 10.41
C PHE A 93 -18.98 -0.48 11.41
N GLN A 94 -18.91 0.06 12.63
CA GLN A 94 -18.07 -0.49 13.69
C GLN A 94 -18.83 -1.53 14.49
N PHE A 95 -18.26 -2.74 14.60
CA PHE A 95 -18.67 -3.75 15.56
C PHE A 95 -17.73 -3.69 16.75
N ILE A 96 -18.30 -3.38 17.93
CA ILE A 96 -17.51 -3.20 19.14
C ILE A 96 -18.01 -4.16 20.20
N VAL A 97 -17.09 -4.91 20.82
CA VAL A 97 -17.37 -5.70 22.02
C VAL A 97 -16.52 -5.17 23.15
N SER A 98 -17.18 -4.54 24.11
CA SER A 98 -16.55 -4.10 25.36
C SER A 98 -16.69 -5.19 26.43
N ARG A 99 -15.64 -5.46 27.15
CA ARG A 99 -15.59 -6.49 28.19
C ARG A 99 -15.05 -5.90 29.47
N ALA A 100 -15.74 -6.12 30.56
CA ALA A 100 -15.31 -5.66 31.88
C ALA A 100 -15.46 -6.75 32.95
N PHE A 101 -14.51 -6.82 33.86
CA PHE A 101 -14.60 -7.66 35.06
C PHE A 101 -15.69 -7.18 36.01
N PRO A 102 -16.17 -8.03 36.95
CA PRO A 102 -17.07 -7.61 38.04
C PRO A 102 -16.50 -6.46 38.86
N THR A 103 -15.19 -6.32 38.93
CA THR A 103 -14.49 -5.22 39.60
C THR A 103 -14.56 -3.89 38.83
N GLY A 104 -15.13 -3.88 37.63
CA GLY A 104 -15.17 -2.72 36.73
C GLY A 104 -13.89 -2.52 35.93
N LYS A 105 -12.84 -3.33 36.12
CA LYS A 105 -11.62 -3.26 35.33
C LYS A 105 -11.89 -3.73 33.88
N ALA A 106 -11.52 -2.90 32.92
CA ALA A 106 -11.64 -3.26 31.49
C ALA A 106 -10.71 -4.43 31.12
N LEU A 107 -11.25 -5.35 30.34
CA LEU A 107 -10.51 -6.37 29.60
C LEU A 107 -10.15 -5.82 28.21
N PHE A 108 -9.70 -6.71 27.32
CA PHE A 108 -9.51 -6.35 25.91
C PHE A 108 -10.86 -6.05 25.23
N SER A 109 -10.88 -5.09 24.34
CA SER A 109 -12.04 -4.78 23.49
C SER A 109 -11.80 -5.30 22.06
N THR A 110 -12.89 -5.67 21.40
CA THR A 110 -12.90 -5.95 19.97
C THR A 110 -13.51 -4.76 19.27
N ASN A 111 -12.83 -4.22 18.29
CA ASN A 111 -13.32 -3.11 17.45
C ASN A 111 -12.93 -3.39 16.01
N ILE A 112 -13.89 -3.80 15.19
CA ILE A 112 -13.67 -4.22 13.81
C ILE A 112 -14.68 -3.49 12.92
N LYS A 113 -14.19 -2.94 11.81
CA LYS A 113 -15.04 -2.38 10.76
C LYS A 113 -15.63 -3.53 9.95
N VAL A 114 -16.94 -3.61 9.88
CA VAL A 114 -17.67 -4.74 9.30
C VAL A 114 -18.80 -4.31 8.36
N SER A 115 -19.26 -5.24 7.54
CA SER A 115 -20.55 -5.20 6.85
C SER A 115 -21.48 -6.24 7.44
N LEU A 116 -22.79 -5.98 7.41
CA LEU A 116 -23.80 -6.95 7.76
C LEU A 116 -24.07 -7.84 6.54
N GLU A 117 -23.59 -9.09 6.59
CA GLU A 117 -23.76 -10.04 5.48
C GLU A 117 -25.13 -10.67 5.49
N ASP A 118 -25.57 -11.17 6.65
CA ASP A 118 -26.86 -11.82 6.81
C ASP A 118 -27.37 -11.70 8.25
N TYR A 119 -28.69 -11.76 8.39
CA TYR A 119 -29.33 -11.99 9.68
C TYR A 119 -30.58 -12.83 9.51
N LYS A 120 -30.78 -13.78 10.42
CA LYS A 120 -31.91 -14.69 10.42
C LYS A 120 -32.73 -14.47 11.70
N ILE A 121 -34.02 -14.17 11.51
CA ILE A 121 -34.98 -13.99 12.59
C ILE A 121 -35.61 -15.34 12.87
N THR A 122 -35.69 -15.70 14.16
CA THR A 122 -36.34 -16.93 14.63
C THR A 122 -37.26 -16.58 15.79
N GLU A 123 -38.51 -16.97 15.68
CA GLU A 123 -39.52 -16.84 16.72
C GLU A 123 -39.94 -18.24 17.14
N GLN A 124 -39.93 -18.52 18.44
CA GLN A 124 -40.29 -19.82 18.97
C GLN A 124 -41.27 -19.64 20.13
N ALA A 125 -42.30 -20.47 20.17
CA ALA A 125 -43.30 -20.41 21.26
C ALA A 125 -42.71 -20.64 22.64
N THR A 126 -41.54 -21.32 22.72
CA THR A 126 -40.82 -21.55 23.97
C THR A 126 -40.14 -20.28 24.51
N ASP A 127 -39.86 -19.32 23.61
CA ASP A 127 -39.19 -18.07 23.96
C ASP A 127 -40.17 -16.94 24.31
N GLY A 128 -41.46 -17.28 24.38
CA GLY A 128 -42.54 -16.34 24.67
C GLY A 128 -42.71 -15.30 23.53
N PHE A 129 -42.63 -14.04 23.89
CA PHE A 129 -42.74 -12.93 22.94
C PHE A 129 -41.39 -12.41 22.42
N ASP A 130 -40.29 -13.00 22.84
CA ASP A 130 -38.94 -12.54 22.45
C ASP A 130 -38.53 -13.10 21.10
N VAL A 131 -37.66 -12.36 20.42
CA VAL A 131 -37.17 -12.69 19.10
C VAL A 131 -35.70 -13.02 19.16
N THR A 132 -35.34 -14.18 18.63
CA THR A 132 -33.95 -14.60 18.51
C THR A 132 -33.44 -14.26 17.11
N VAL A 133 -32.29 -13.57 17.02
CA VAL A 133 -31.68 -13.19 15.75
C VAL A 133 -30.26 -13.70 15.68
N LYS A 134 -29.99 -14.53 14.65
CA LYS A 134 -28.64 -14.90 14.28
C LYS A 134 -28.09 -13.86 13.31
N VAL A 135 -26.92 -13.31 13.60
CA VAL A 135 -26.28 -12.23 12.84
C VAL A 135 -24.92 -12.72 12.34
N SER A 136 -24.67 -12.54 11.05
CA SER A 136 -23.39 -12.80 10.39
C SER A 136 -22.80 -11.51 9.84
N LEU A 137 -21.60 -11.17 10.32
CA LEU A 137 -20.85 -9.98 9.91
C LEU A 137 -19.56 -10.41 9.23
N LYS A 138 -19.10 -9.60 8.28
CA LYS A 138 -17.81 -9.79 7.63
C LYS A 138 -16.96 -8.55 7.78
N GLN A 139 -15.67 -8.74 8.06
CA GLN A 139 -14.71 -7.64 8.14
C GLN A 139 -14.73 -6.84 6.83
N TYR A 140 -14.80 -5.53 6.95
CA TYR A 140 -14.63 -4.62 5.84
C TYR A 140 -13.25 -3.98 5.87
N ARG A 141 -12.49 -4.12 4.79
CA ARG A 141 -11.25 -3.40 4.57
C ARG A 141 -11.46 -2.34 3.52
N ASP A 142 -11.05 -1.12 3.81
CA ASP A 142 -11.11 -0.05 2.83
C ASP A 142 -10.22 -0.42 1.63
N TYR A 143 -10.80 -0.37 0.45
CA TYR A 143 -10.10 -0.59 -0.80
C TYR A 143 -10.14 0.71 -1.61
N GLY A 144 -9.06 0.98 -2.28
CA GLY A 144 -8.92 2.14 -3.15
C GLY A 144 -7.69 1.98 -4.02
N THR A 145 -7.61 2.74 -5.08
CA THR A 145 -6.41 2.82 -5.91
C THR A 145 -5.28 3.35 -5.03
N LYS A 146 -4.35 2.48 -4.65
CA LYS A 146 -3.14 2.92 -3.97
C LYS A 146 -2.31 3.67 -4.99
N THR A 147 -2.31 4.98 -4.94
CA THR A 147 -1.33 5.79 -5.66
C THR A 147 0.02 5.52 -5.01
N VAL A 148 0.84 4.71 -5.64
CA VAL A 148 2.23 4.53 -5.22
C VAL A 148 2.96 5.77 -5.67
N ASN A 149 3.16 6.73 -4.78
CA ASN A 149 4.14 7.77 -4.97
C ASN A 149 5.52 7.11 -4.90
N ILE A 150 6.02 6.65 -6.03
CA ILE A 150 7.40 6.22 -6.15
C ILE A 150 8.24 7.49 -6.01
N LYS A 151 8.61 7.83 -4.79
CA LYS A 151 9.76 8.70 -4.57
C LYS A 151 10.96 7.89 -5.06
N ILE A 152 11.37 8.12 -6.28
CA ILE A 152 12.70 7.72 -6.73
C ILE A 152 13.63 8.55 -5.86
N SER A 153 14.01 8.03 -4.70
CA SER A 153 15.17 8.56 -4.00
C SER A 153 16.35 8.20 -4.91
N GLN A 154 16.78 9.16 -5.71
CA GLN A 154 18.13 9.12 -6.20
C GLN A 154 18.99 9.06 -4.95
N SER A 155 19.42 7.87 -4.58
CA SER A 155 20.51 7.71 -3.62
C SER A 155 21.68 8.40 -4.26
N LYS A 156 21.95 9.65 -3.84
CA LYS A 156 23.27 10.22 -4.05
C LYS A 156 24.24 9.20 -3.51
N PRO A 157 25.19 8.72 -4.31
CA PRO A 157 26.24 7.87 -3.78
C PRO A 157 26.89 8.64 -2.63
N LYS A 158 26.81 8.08 -1.43
CA LYS A 158 27.48 8.62 -0.25
C LYS A 158 28.97 8.52 -0.57
N ALA A 159 29.57 9.65 -0.91
CA ALA A 159 31.01 9.72 -1.08
C ALA A 159 31.64 9.36 0.26
N THR A 160 32.09 8.14 0.39
CA THR A 160 33.00 7.74 1.45
C THR A 160 34.33 8.43 1.10
N VAL A 161 34.68 9.45 1.86
CA VAL A 161 36.00 10.09 1.77
C VAL A 161 37.02 9.06 2.31
N GLU A 162 37.51 8.22 1.41
CA GLU A 162 38.73 7.47 1.72
C GLU A 162 39.93 8.40 1.52
N LYS A 163 40.73 8.47 2.58
CA LYS A 163 42.02 9.17 2.63
C LYS A 163 42.91 8.75 1.45
N PRO A 164 43.60 9.67 0.75
CA PRO A 164 44.31 9.34 -0.47
C PRO A 164 45.50 8.39 -0.18
N ARG A 165 45.38 7.18 -0.75
CA ARG A 165 46.51 6.27 -0.88
C ARG A 165 47.13 6.53 -2.25
N ALA A 166 48.42 6.83 -2.25
CA ALA A 166 49.16 7.14 -3.46
C ALA A 166 49.09 6.02 -4.52
N GLY A 167 48.78 6.40 -5.76
CA GLY A 167 49.21 5.71 -6.97
C GLY A 167 48.30 4.62 -7.50
N THR A 168 47.12 5.01 -8.08
CA THR A 168 46.50 4.24 -9.17
C THR A 168 45.99 5.27 -10.21
N PRO A 169 46.25 5.09 -11.50
CA PRO A 169 45.75 6.01 -12.52
C PRO A 169 44.22 6.07 -12.49
N PRO A 170 43.56 7.23 -12.75
CA PRO A 170 42.14 7.33 -12.73
C PRO A 170 41.57 6.40 -13.82
N ALA A 171 40.56 5.56 -13.42
CA ALA A 171 39.82 4.78 -14.36
C ALA A 171 39.18 5.69 -15.43
N SER A 172 39.49 5.47 -16.68
CA SER A 172 38.93 6.20 -17.82
C SER A 172 37.40 6.05 -17.81
N LYS A 173 36.68 7.15 -17.65
CA LYS A 173 35.23 7.16 -17.86
C LYS A 173 34.97 6.69 -19.29
N SER A 174 34.18 5.65 -19.47
CA SER A 174 33.78 5.19 -20.79
C SER A 174 32.51 5.93 -21.20
N TYR A 175 32.61 6.77 -22.21
CA TYR A 175 31.47 7.47 -22.80
C TYR A 175 30.96 6.72 -24.02
N LYS A 176 29.68 6.91 -24.38
CA LYS A 176 29.04 6.31 -25.56
C LYS A 176 28.03 7.24 -26.19
N THR A 177 27.65 6.92 -27.39
CA THR A 177 26.61 7.64 -28.13
C THR A 177 25.32 7.72 -27.31
N GLY A 178 24.81 8.95 -27.17
CA GLY A 178 23.62 9.27 -26.39
C GLY A 178 23.91 9.96 -25.04
N ASP A 179 25.13 9.86 -24.52
CA ASP A 179 25.50 10.47 -23.23
C ASP A 179 25.52 12.01 -23.34
N ILE A 180 25.13 12.65 -22.23
CA ILE A 180 25.23 14.11 -22.11
C ILE A 180 26.48 14.44 -21.29
N VAL A 181 27.32 15.28 -21.84
CA VAL A 181 28.62 15.66 -21.30
C VAL A 181 28.76 17.17 -21.17
N ASN A 182 29.70 17.62 -20.36
CA ASN A 182 30.06 19.04 -20.30
C ASN A 182 31.30 19.26 -21.17
N TYR A 183 31.09 19.87 -22.32
CA TYR A 183 32.19 20.27 -23.20
C TYR A 183 32.91 21.50 -22.62
N HIS A 184 34.23 21.43 -22.54
CA HIS A 184 35.06 22.48 -21.89
C HIS A 184 35.33 23.67 -22.81
N GLY A 185 34.91 23.60 -24.04
CA GLY A 185 35.25 24.58 -25.08
C GLY A 185 36.53 24.19 -25.84
N GLY A 186 36.72 24.83 -27.00
CA GLY A 186 37.85 24.56 -27.89
C GLY A 186 37.41 24.47 -29.32
N THR A 187 37.99 23.55 -30.09
CA THR A 187 37.71 23.42 -31.51
C THR A 187 36.70 22.30 -31.80
N HIS A 188 35.67 22.65 -32.55
CA HIS A 188 34.84 21.69 -33.25
C HIS A 188 35.34 21.52 -34.68
N TYR A 189 35.68 20.30 -35.06
CA TYR A 189 36.17 19.98 -36.40
C TYR A 189 34.98 19.55 -37.29
N TYR A 190 35.08 19.83 -38.57
CA TYR A 190 34.05 19.46 -39.55
C TYR A 190 34.09 17.98 -39.96
N SER A 191 35.14 17.27 -39.57
CA SER A 191 35.32 15.84 -39.84
C SER A 191 36.14 15.18 -38.73
N SER A 192 36.00 13.85 -38.59
CA SER A 192 36.79 13.04 -37.65
C SER A 192 38.22 12.76 -38.13
N TYR A 193 38.56 13.10 -39.38
CA TYR A 193 39.86 12.78 -39.97
C TYR A 193 40.95 13.83 -39.63
N SER A 194 42.19 13.38 -39.61
CA SER A 194 43.34 14.24 -39.35
C SER A 194 43.41 15.38 -40.39
N GLY A 195 43.74 16.59 -39.90
CA GLY A 195 43.83 17.79 -40.71
C GLY A 195 42.48 18.43 -41.10
N ALA A 196 41.40 17.98 -40.52
CA ALA A 196 40.09 18.62 -40.68
C ALA A 196 40.11 20.07 -40.24
N LYS A 197 39.49 20.96 -40.99
CA LYS A 197 39.23 22.33 -40.55
C LYS A 197 38.21 22.33 -39.42
N GLY A 198 38.27 23.33 -38.59
CA GLY A 198 37.32 23.47 -37.50
C GLY A 198 37.06 24.95 -37.14
N TYR A 199 36.22 25.16 -36.18
CA TYR A 199 35.93 26.49 -35.65
C TYR A 199 35.90 26.47 -34.12
N SER A 200 36.11 27.60 -33.50
CA SER A 200 36.09 27.75 -32.05
C SER A 200 34.64 27.62 -31.54
N ALA A 201 34.45 26.71 -30.63
CA ALA A 201 33.15 26.49 -29.96
C ALA A 201 33.27 26.81 -28.43
N ARG A 202 32.21 27.38 -27.89
CA ARG A 202 32.11 27.69 -26.50
C ARG A 202 31.96 26.43 -25.65
N ALA A 203 32.30 26.52 -24.37
CA ALA A 203 31.93 25.49 -23.37
C ALA A 203 30.41 25.39 -23.20
N GLY A 204 29.94 24.23 -22.82
CA GLY A 204 28.52 24.01 -22.51
C GLY A 204 28.10 22.54 -22.53
N LYS A 205 26.82 22.30 -22.22
CA LYS A 205 26.27 20.94 -22.27
C LYS A 205 26.12 20.48 -23.71
N ALA A 206 26.59 19.27 -23.96
CA ALA A 206 26.52 18.66 -25.30
C ALA A 206 26.14 17.19 -25.18
N LYS A 207 25.50 16.66 -26.24
CA LYS A 207 25.17 15.24 -26.38
C LYS A 207 26.15 14.59 -27.35
N ILE A 208 26.69 13.44 -26.97
CA ILE A 208 27.51 12.62 -27.88
C ILE A 208 26.58 11.97 -28.89
N THR A 209 26.83 12.25 -30.18
CA THR A 209 26.03 11.70 -31.26
C THR A 209 26.74 10.58 -32.00
N LEU A 210 28.09 10.60 -32.03
CA LEU A 210 28.91 9.51 -32.54
C LEU A 210 30.11 9.31 -31.62
N ASP A 211 30.50 8.08 -31.41
CA ASP A 211 31.65 7.66 -30.60
C ASP A 211 32.77 7.05 -31.48
N PRO A 212 33.94 6.73 -30.91
CA PRO A 212 35.08 6.18 -31.65
C PRO A 212 34.80 4.90 -32.45
N ASN A 213 33.75 4.15 -32.06
CA ASN A 213 33.41 2.86 -32.68
C ASN A 213 32.47 3.01 -33.90
N CYS A 214 32.04 4.23 -34.21
CA CYS A 214 31.10 4.45 -35.30
C CYS A 214 31.78 4.27 -36.69
N ALA A 215 31.07 3.64 -37.63
CA ALA A 215 31.54 3.48 -38.97
C ALA A 215 31.82 4.83 -39.65
N GLY A 216 32.96 4.94 -40.34
CA GLY A 216 33.38 6.18 -41.02
C GLY A 216 34.09 7.20 -40.10
N ASN A 217 34.33 6.85 -38.83
CA ASN A 217 35.13 7.68 -37.93
C ASN A 217 36.62 7.56 -38.25
N GLY A 218 37.27 8.68 -38.62
CA GLY A 218 38.70 8.74 -38.94
C GLY A 218 39.65 8.66 -37.72
N GLY A 219 39.13 8.73 -36.52
CA GLY A 219 39.86 8.54 -35.25
C GLY A 219 40.74 9.68 -34.76
N ALA A 220 41.05 10.67 -35.58
CA ALA A 220 41.85 11.83 -35.15
C ALA A 220 41.06 12.72 -34.18
N HIS A 221 39.78 12.94 -34.45
CA HIS A 221 38.79 13.64 -33.64
C HIS A 221 37.65 12.69 -33.37
N PRO A 222 37.72 11.81 -32.32
CA PRO A 222 36.90 10.59 -32.28
C PRO A 222 35.47 10.80 -31.82
N TRP A 223 35.14 11.96 -31.28
CA TRP A 223 33.82 12.21 -30.69
C TRP A 223 33.05 13.29 -31.45
N HIS A 224 31.81 13.00 -31.83
CA HIS A 224 30.94 14.02 -32.42
C HIS A 224 29.93 14.50 -31.36
N LEU A 225 29.92 15.81 -31.11
CA LEU A 225 29.05 16.46 -30.11
C LEU A 225 28.05 17.39 -30.80
N ILE A 226 26.86 17.48 -30.19
CA ILE A 226 25.85 18.51 -30.49
C ILE A 226 25.52 19.22 -29.16
N HIS A 227 25.65 20.53 -29.11
CA HIS A 227 25.29 21.31 -27.94
C HIS A 227 23.77 21.28 -27.70
N THR A 228 23.37 21.10 -26.45
CA THR A 228 21.97 21.00 -26.02
C THR A 228 21.50 22.19 -25.20
N ASP A 229 22.38 23.13 -24.92
CA ASP A 229 22.16 24.31 -24.06
C ASP A 229 21.86 25.60 -24.83
N SER A 230 21.73 25.54 -26.15
CA SER A 230 21.39 26.68 -27.00
C SER A 230 20.63 26.27 -28.23
N SER A 231 19.83 27.17 -28.78
CA SER A 231 19.10 27.02 -30.05
C SER A 231 19.99 27.15 -31.29
N SER A 232 21.25 27.53 -31.16
CA SER A 232 22.20 27.60 -32.27
C SER A 232 22.82 26.23 -32.49
N ASN A 233 22.89 25.80 -33.78
CA ASN A 233 23.49 24.54 -34.20
C ASN A 233 25.01 24.53 -33.99
N VAL A 234 25.44 24.35 -32.76
CA VAL A 234 26.86 24.17 -32.42
C VAL A 234 27.11 22.66 -32.36
N TYR A 235 27.76 22.13 -33.35
CA TYR A 235 28.07 20.71 -33.46
C TYR A 235 29.39 20.46 -34.18
N GLY A 236 30.02 19.35 -33.90
CA GLY A 236 31.25 18.98 -34.59
C GLY A 236 32.01 17.87 -33.90
N TRP A 237 33.13 17.49 -34.51
CA TRP A 237 34.03 16.50 -33.95
C TRP A 237 35.02 17.13 -33.00
N VAL A 238 35.37 16.42 -31.94
CA VAL A 238 36.24 16.91 -30.87
C VAL A 238 37.26 15.86 -30.44
N ASP A 239 38.33 16.33 -29.84
CA ASP A 239 39.43 15.50 -29.32
C ASP A 239 39.08 14.82 -28.01
N ASN A 240 39.81 13.75 -27.69
CA ASN A 240 39.74 13.13 -26.37
C ASN A 240 40.08 14.12 -25.25
N GLY A 241 39.35 14.08 -24.14
CA GLY A 241 39.61 14.91 -22.98
C GLY A 241 39.07 16.34 -23.05
N THR A 242 38.30 16.68 -24.11
CA THR A 242 37.65 18.00 -24.27
C THR A 242 36.33 18.12 -23.53
N PHE A 243 35.88 17.06 -22.88
CA PHE A 243 34.64 17.00 -22.12
C PHE A 243 34.74 16.00 -20.97
N ASP A 244 33.82 16.07 -19.99
CA ASP A 244 33.67 15.21 -18.83
C ASP A 244 32.20 14.91 -18.47
#